data_cec13e76067fc6bd117f70d7e2fe458e
#
_entry.id   cec13e76067fc6bd117f70d7e2fe458e
#
_cell.length_a   1.000
_cell.length_b   1.000
_cell.length_c   1.000
_cell.angle_alpha   90.00
_cell.angle_beta   90.00
_cell.angle_gamma   90.00
#
_symmetry.space_group_name_H-M   'P 1'
#
loop_
_entity.id
_entity.type
_entity.pdbx_description
1 polymer ?
#
loop_
_entity_poly.entity_id
_entity_poly.type
_entity_poly.pdbx_seq_one_letter_code
_entity_poly.pdbx_strand_id
1 'polypeptide(L)'
;VLVQNGKIIDALKRVDFEVSDVRQLLPGLPYTTPPKPARPDFLLVSAASIVSAACERDLPVADALNKTVAGVGPVVCREAAWRAFDGEHLIANELTGEQKRRLMASIDELKEIHENGGCPCSITDPSGKPIEYTFFRPQQYGEKYRIKEWPSFNAMLEGYYAEKDRTERLRTKSKELHKAVHNMYERAVRKQAARQEELAASGKSEKLRLYGELLSANLYLAQKGMKSI
;
A
#
# COMPACT_ATOMS: atom_id res chain seq x y z
N VAL A 1 1.42 15.00 -17.27
CA VAL A 1 1.25 15.39 -18.67
C VAL A 1 2.00 16.69 -18.88
N LEU A 2 2.85 16.74 -19.90
CA LEU A 2 3.54 17.95 -20.35
C LEU A 2 2.68 18.60 -21.45
N VAL A 3 2.32 19.86 -21.27
CA VAL A 3 1.43 20.58 -22.20
C VAL A 3 2.10 21.89 -22.64
N GLN A 4 2.04 22.17 -23.92
CA GLN A 4 2.48 23.42 -24.51
C GLN A 4 1.43 23.92 -25.51
N ASN A 5 1.03 25.16 -25.40
CA ASN A 5 0.00 25.78 -26.27
C ASN A 5 -1.29 24.94 -26.38
N GLY A 6 -1.75 24.35 -25.26
CA GLY A 6 -2.94 23.53 -25.18
C GLY A 6 -2.80 22.13 -25.79
N LYS A 7 -1.64 21.75 -26.31
CA LYS A 7 -1.37 20.40 -26.85
C LYS A 7 -0.47 19.59 -25.92
N ILE A 8 -0.74 18.30 -25.86
CA ILE A 8 0.08 17.35 -25.10
C ILE A 8 1.39 17.13 -25.86
N ILE A 9 2.51 17.45 -25.23
CA ILE A 9 3.86 17.15 -25.73
C ILE A 9 4.25 15.74 -25.36
N ASP A 10 4.04 15.38 -24.08
CA ASP A 10 4.30 14.02 -23.57
C ASP A 10 3.50 13.75 -22.29
N ALA A 11 3.37 12.48 -21.94
CA ALA A 11 2.72 12.03 -20.73
C ALA A 11 3.51 10.88 -20.09
N LEU A 12 3.70 10.94 -18.78
CA LEU A 12 4.35 9.89 -18.01
C LEU A 12 3.64 8.52 -18.18
N LYS A 13 2.30 8.56 -18.26
CA LYS A 13 1.47 7.42 -18.63
C LYS A 13 0.66 7.81 -19.86
N ARG A 14 0.90 7.15 -20.97
CA ARG A 14 0.10 7.31 -22.18
C ARG A 14 -1.21 6.55 -22.01
N VAL A 15 -2.30 7.18 -22.40
CA VAL A 15 -3.66 6.65 -22.36
C VAL A 15 -4.23 6.77 -23.76
N ASP A 16 -4.46 5.65 -24.42
CA ASP A 16 -5.08 5.54 -25.73
C ASP A 16 -6.57 5.19 -25.63
N PHE A 17 -7.21 4.95 -26.77
CA PHE A 17 -8.63 4.60 -26.85
C PHE A 17 -8.95 3.24 -26.23
N GLU A 18 -7.99 2.32 -26.16
CA GLU A 18 -8.20 1.00 -25.55
C GLU A 18 -8.22 1.11 -24.02
N VAL A 19 -7.50 2.09 -23.45
CA VAL A 19 -7.42 2.32 -21.99
C VAL A 19 -8.54 3.22 -21.50
N SER A 20 -8.98 4.20 -22.29
CA SER A 20 -10.05 5.13 -21.89
C SER A 20 -10.74 5.76 -23.11
N ASP A 21 -12.05 5.56 -23.18
CA ASP A 21 -12.91 6.22 -24.19
C ASP A 21 -13.16 7.69 -23.86
N VAL A 22 -13.02 8.06 -22.59
CA VAL A 22 -13.40 9.39 -22.10
C VAL A 22 -12.31 10.42 -22.30
N ARG A 23 -11.03 10.02 -22.16
CA ARG A 23 -9.90 10.94 -22.22
C ARG A 23 -8.63 10.23 -22.64
N GLN A 24 -8.07 10.64 -23.76
CA GLN A 24 -6.79 10.16 -24.25
C GLN A 24 -5.65 11.10 -23.82
N LEU A 25 -4.47 10.53 -23.55
CA LEU A 25 -3.26 11.26 -23.21
C LEU A 25 -2.12 10.83 -24.13
N LEU A 26 -2.21 11.28 -25.39
CA LEU A 26 -1.21 10.99 -26.41
C LEU A 26 -0.56 12.27 -26.91
N PRO A 27 0.73 12.24 -27.26
CA PRO A 27 1.41 13.38 -27.87
C PRO A 27 0.68 13.90 -29.11
N GLY A 28 0.59 15.22 -29.23
CA GLY A 28 -0.09 15.89 -30.36
C GLY A 28 -1.59 16.14 -30.16
N LEU A 29 -2.25 15.45 -29.23
CA LEU A 29 -3.66 15.68 -28.95
C LEU A 29 -3.85 16.98 -28.12
N PRO A 30 -5.01 17.64 -28.24
CA PRO A 30 -5.37 18.75 -27.35
C PRO A 30 -5.50 18.24 -25.92
N TYR A 31 -4.99 19.02 -24.97
CA TYR A 31 -5.15 18.70 -23.55
C TYR A 31 -6.56 19.00 -23.09
N THR A 32 -7.23 18.00 -22.55
CA THR A 32 -8.51 18.13 -21.86
C THR A 32 -8.33 17.87 -20.36
N THR A 33 -9.00 18.64 -19.50
CA THR A 33 -9.00 18.40 -18.07
C THR A 33 -9.68 17.07 -17.74
N PRO A 34 -9.32 16.40 -16.66
CA PRO A 34 -10.05 15.22 -16.20
C PRO A 34 -11.54 15.55 -16.00
N PRO A 35 -12.44 14.60 -16.28
CA PRO A 35 -13.86 14.79 -16.01
C PRO A 35 -14.05 15.05 -14.50
N LYS A 36 -14.92 15.99 -14.15
CA LYS A 36 -15.26 16.25 -12.76
C LYS A 36 -15.97 15.01 -12.18
N PRO A 37 -15.68 14.64 -10.94
CA PRO A 37 -16.42 13.59 -10.27
C PRO A 37 -17.93 13.93 -10.24
N ALA A 38 -18.78 12.94 -10.39
CA ALA A 38 -20.23 13.13 -10.28
C ALA A 38 -20.69 13.51 -8.84
N ARG A 39 -19.79 13.29 -7.86
CA ARG A 39 -20.04 13.61 -6.45
C ARG A 39 -19.88 15.11 -6.18
N PRO A 40 -20.73 15.71 -5.30
CA PRO A 40 -20.63 17.11 -4.94
C PRO A 40 -19.31 17.41 -4.22
N ASP A 41 -18.80 18.61 -4.42
CA ASP A 41 -17.58 19.08 -3.74
C ASP A 41 -17.87 19.33 -2.26
N PHE A 42 -17.02 18.80 -1.38
CA PHE A 42 -17.14 18.91 0.06
C PHE A 42 -17.23 20.37 0.54
N LEU A 43 -16.46 21.27 -0.07
CA LEU A 43 -16.42 22.67 0.35
C LEU A 43 -17.64 23.48 -0.14
N LEU A 44 -18.24 23.08 -1.26
CA LEU A 44 -19.32 23.85 -1.91
C LEU A 44 -20.72 23.48 -1.42
N VAL A 45 -20.88 22.29 -0.83
CA VAL A 45 -22.19 21.76 -0.41
C VAL A 45 -22.34 21.88 1.10
N SER A 46 -23.53 22.20 1.60
CA SER A 46 -23.79 22.32 3.06
C SER A 46 -23.55 21.00 3.80
N ALA A 47 -23.12 21.08 5.05
CA ALA A 47 -22.94 19.90 5.90
C ALA A 47 -24.23 19.09 6.03
N ALA A 48 -25.39 19.75 6.09
CA ALA A 48 -26.69 19.09 6.16
C ALA A 48 -26.94 18.21 4.91
N SER A 49 -26.65 18.72 3.70
CA SER A 49 -26.82 17.94 2.47
C SER A 49 -25.83 16.77 2.41
N ILE A 50 -24.58 16.96 2.86
CA ILE A 50 -23.57 15.90 2.93
C ILE A 50 -24.03 14.78 3.86
N VAL A 51 -24.44 15.12 5.08
CA VAL A 51 -24.89 14.15 6.09
C VAL A 51 -26.16 13.43 5.64
N SER A 52 -27.12 14.14 5.05
CA SER A 52 -28.34 13.52 4.51
C SER A 52 -28.01 12.46 3.46
N ALA A 53 -27.17 12.79 2.47
CA ALA A 53 -26.79 11.86 1.41
C ALA A 53 -25.89 10.71 1.92
N ALA A 54 -25.05 10.95 2.93
CA ALA A 54 -24.24 9.90 3.56
C ALA A 54 -25.12 8.90 4.34
N CYS A 55 -26.17 9.38 5.00
CA CYS A 55 -27.12 8.55 5.77
C CYS A 55 -28.03 7.64 4.91
N GLU A 56 -28.04 7.80 3.59
CA GLU A 56 -28.70 6.86 2.68
C GLU A 56 -27.89 5.56 2.48
N ARG A 57 -26.67 5.50 3.00
CA ARG A 57 -25.73 4.40 2.78
C ARG A 57 -25.61 3.52 4.03
N ASP A 58 -25.67 2.22 3.82
CA ASP A 58 -25.37 1.21 4.84
C ASP A 58 -23.85 0.96 4.87
N LEU A 59 -23.12 1.93 5.44
CA LEU A 59 -21.64 1.94 5.53
C LEU A 59 -21.19 2.66 6.80
N PRO A 60 -19.98 2.37 7.30
CA PRO A 60 -19.35 3.20 8.33
C PRO A 60 -19.35 4.67 7.92
N VAL A 61 -19.60 5.58 8.86
CA VAL A 61 -19.76 7.02 8.58
C VAL A 61 -18.63 7.60 7.74
N ALA A 62 -17.38 7.29 8.07
CA ALA A 62 -16.21 7.79 7.32
C ALA A 62 -16.22 7.33 5.85
N ASP A 63 -16.59 6.08 5.59
CA ASP A 63 -16.68 5.52 4.24
C ASP A 63 -17.89 6.08 3.47
N ALA A 64 -19.01 6.26 4.16
CA ALA A 64 -20.21 6.88 3.60
C ALA A 64 -19.91 8.31 3.15
N LEU A 65 -19.24 9.12 3.98
CA LEU A 65 -18.79 10.46 3.62
C LEU A 65 -17.85 10.44 2.41
N ASN A 66 -16.83 9.59 2.42
CA ASN A 66 -15.85 9.50 1.34
C ASN A 66 -16.46 9.09 -0.01
N LYS A 67 -17.55 8.30 0.01
CA LYS A 67 -18.31 7.94 -1.19
C LYS A 67 -19.34 9.01 -1.61
N THR A 68 -19.71 9.89 -0.72
CA THR A 68 -20.73 10.93 -0.96
C THR A 68 -20.12 12.19 -1.54
N VAL A 69 -18.96 12.61 -1.07
CA VAL A 69 -18.34 13.87 -1.48
C VAL A 69 -17.07 13.67 -2.32
N ALA A 70 -16.71 14.72 -3.06
CA ALA A 70 -15.44 14.87 -3.75
C ALA A 70 -14.64 16.05 -3.16
N GLY A 71 -13.39 16.22 -3.58
CA GLY A 71 -12.53 17.33 -3.15
C GLY A 71 -11.74 17.08 -1.87
N VAL A 72 -12.11 16.06 -1.09
CA VAL A 72 -11.41 15.67 0.14
C VAL A 72 -11.01 14.19 0.11
N GLY A 73 -9.92 13.87 0.81
CA GLY A 73 -9.46 12.49 0.94
C GLY A 73 -10.07 11.75 2.13
N PRO A 74 -9.84 10.43 2.22
CA PRO A 74 -10.36 9.60 3.31
C PRO A 74 -9.96 10.09 4.72
N VAL A 75 -8.81 10.74 4.84
CA VAL A 75 -8.33 11.30 6.11
C VAL A 75 -9.26 12.35 6.68
N VAL A 76 -9.83 13.21 5.84
CA VAL A 76 -10.80 14.25 6.24
C VAL A 76 -12.11 13.61 6.69
N CYS A 77 -12.59 12.61 5.96
CA CYS A 77 -13.84 11.91 6.29
C CYS A 77 -13.72 11.12 7.61
N ARG A 78 -12.58 10.50 7.85
CA ARG A 78 -12.29 9.83 9.13
C ARG A 78 -12.20 10.82 10.28
N GLU A 79 -11.58 11.97 10.07
CA GLU A 79 -11.49 13.03 11.08
C GLU A 79 -12.85 13.60 11.42
N ALA A 80 -13.72 13.84 10.42
CA ALA A 80 -15.08 14.30 10.66
C ALA A 80 -15.87 13.31 11.53
N ALA A 81 -15.77 12.01 11.23
CA ALA A 81 -16.40 10.96 12.02
C ALA A 81 -15.79 10.88 13.44
N TRP A 82 -14.46 10.98 13.55
CA TRP A 82 -13.77 10.96 14.84
C TRP A 82 -14.23 12.11 15.76
N ARG A 83 -14.21 13.36 15.27
CA ARG A 83 -14.63 14.54 16.04
C ARG A 83 -16.09 14.47 16.45
N ALA A 84 -16.95 13.88 15.61
CA ALA A 84 -18.36 13.73 15.90
C ALA A 84 -18.64 12.68 16.98
N PHE A 85 -17.86 11.60 17.05
CA PHE A 85 -18.20 10.38 17.79
C PHE A 85 -17.08 9.85 18.70
N ASP A 86 -16.00 10.61 18.91
CA ASP A 86 -14.87 10.24 19.79
C ASP A 86 -14.28 8.86 19.46
N GLY A 87 -14.29 8.49 18.16
CA GLY A 87 -13.76 7.24 17.65
C GLY A 87 -14.72 6.05 17.65
N GLU A 88 -15.97 6.23 18.00
CA GLU A 88 -17.01 5.19 17.83
C GLU A 88 -17.25 4.90 16.34
N HIS A 89 -17.29 3.60 16.00
CA HIS A 89 -17.59 3.12 14.66
C HIS A 89 -19.10 2.98 14.46
N LEU A 90 -19.74 4.03 13.97
CA LEU A 90 -21.17 4.08 13.69
C LEU A 90 -21.47 3.86 12.20
N ILE A 91 -22.64 3.28 11.92
CA ILE A 91 -23.15 3.10 10.56
C ILE A 91 -24.01 4.31 10.20
N ALA A 92 -23.83 4.84 8.98
CA ALA A 92 -24.38 6.14 8.60
C ALA A 92 -25.92 6.18 8.55
N ASN A 93 -26.56 5.10 8.08
CA ASN A 93 -28.02 5.02 8.02
C ASN A 93 -28.69 4.81 9.39
N GLU A 94 -27.94 4.43 10.41
CA GLU A 94 -28.45 4.20 11.77
C GLU A 94 -28.31 5.43 12.68
N LEU A 95 -27.71 6.52 12.20
CA LEU A 95 -27.48 7.72 12.99
C LEU A 95 -28.77 8.36 13.48
N THR A 96 -28.83 8.62 14.77
CA THR A 96 -29.90 9.40 15.41
C THR A 96 -29.87 10.87 14.99
N GLY A 97 -30.93 11.62 15.23
CA GLY A 97 -30.99 13.06 14.95
C GLY A 97 -29.92 13.87 15.67
N GLU A 98 -29.53 13.48 16.89
CA GLU A 98 -28.49 14.13 17.65
C GLU A 98 -27.08 13.82 17.03
N GLN A 99 -26.83 12.58 16.67
CA GLN A 99 -25.60 12.17 16.02
C GLN A 99 -25.40 12.84 14.66
N LYS A 100 -26.47 13.00 13.88
CA LYS A 100 -26.45 13.78 12.62
C LYS A 100 -26.05 15.24 12.86
N ARG A 101 -26.57 15.86 13.90
CA ARG A 101 -26.21 17.25 14.28
C ARG A 101 -24.72 17.35 14.66
N ARG A 102 -24.21 16.42 15.47
CA ARG A 102 -22.77 16.36 15.82
C ARG A 102 -21.89 16.19 14.58
N LEU A 103 -22.27 15.34 13.65
CA LEU A 103 -21.54 15.13 12.40
C LEU A 103 -21.56 16.38 11.50
N MET A 104 -22.70 17.07 11.41
CA MET A 104 -22.78 18.35 10.68
C MET A 104 -21.84 19.39 11.29
N ALA A 105 -21.87 19.54 12.61
CA ALA A 105 -20.98 20.50 13.32
C ALA A 105 -19.49 20.18 13.06
N SER A 106 -19.12 18.91 13.10
CA SER A 106 -17.73 18.49 12.80
C SER A 106 -17.31 18.78 11.35
N ILE A 107 -18.23 18.63 10.38
CA ILE A 107 -17.97 18.98 8.98
C ILE A 107 -17.80 20.48 8.83
N ASP A 108 -18.67 21.27 9.46
CA ASP A 108 -18.59 22.74 9.41
C ASP A 108 -17.32 23.26 10.07
N GLU A 109 -16.89 22.69 11.19
CA GLU A 109 -15.60 23.00 11.83
C GLU A 109 -14.41 22.74 10.87
N LEU A 110 -14.39 21.62 10.16
CA LEU A 110 -13.33 21.33 9.20
C LEU A 110 -13.31 22.28 8.01
N LYS A 111 -14.48 22.76 7.56
CA LYS A 111 -14.59 23.79 6.53
C LYS A 111 -14.08 25.14 7.04
N GLU A 112 -14.45 25.52 8.24
CA GLU A 112 -13.97 26.74 8.88
C GLU A 112 -12.45 26.75 9.02
N ILE A 113 -11.86 25.62 9.44
CA ILE A 113 -10.40 25.48 9.49
C ILE A 113 -9.78 25.70 8.09
N HIS A 114 -10.39 25.17 7.04
CA HIS A 114 -9.91 25.36 5.68
C HIS A 114 -10.03 26.84 5.24
N GLU A 115 -11.15 27.50 5.50
CA GLU A 115 -11.39 28.90 5.15
C GLU A 115 -10.44 29.86 5.89
N ASN A 116 -10.07 29.52 7.12
CA ASN A 116 -9.09 30.25 7.93
C ASN A 116 -7.61 29.96 7.56
N GLY A 117 -7.36 29.32 6.42
CA GLY A 117 -6.02 29.05 5.91
C GLY A 117 -5.42 27.72 6.36
N GLY A 118 -6.07 27.00 7.25
CA GLY A 118 -5.66 25.68 7.70
C GLY A 118 -4.39 25.63 8.56
N CYS A 119 -4.04 24.41 9.00
CA CYS A 119 -2.81 24.09 9.70
C CYS A 119 -2.11 22.95 8.97
N PRO A 120 -1.00 23.21 8.24
CA PRO A 120 -0.31 22.14 7.50
C PRO A 120 0.34 21.17 8.46
N CYS A 121 -0.15 19.93 8.48
CA CYS A 121 0.30 18.85 9.34
C CYS A 121 0.70 17.61 8.55
N SER A 122 1.78 16.95 8.93
CA SER A 122 2.15 15.64 8.44
C SER A 122 2.10 14.60 9.57
N ILE A 123 1.69 13.40 9.23
CA ILE A 123 1.54 12.28 10.16
C ILE A 123 2.56 11.20 9.81
N THR A 124 3.27 10.73 10.82
CA THR A 124 4.29 9.69 10.70
C THR A 124 3.98 8.57 11.67
N ASP A 125 4.13 7.32 11.24
CA ASP A 125 3.93 6.17 12.11
C ASP A 125 5.08 6.00 13.14
N PRO A 126 4.95 5.10 14.12
CA PRO A 126 6.01 4.84 15.11
C PRO A 126 7.34 4.40 14.51
N SER A 127 7.34 3.85 13.28
CA SER A 127 8.55 3.43 12.56
C SER A 127 9.27 4.58 11.84
N GLY A 128 8.67 5.78 11.83
CA GLY A 128 9.20 6.94 11.11
C GLY A 128 8.71 7.06 9.67
N LYS A 129 7.79 6.20 9.23
CA LYS A 129 7.26 6.24 7.87
C LYS A 129 6.17 7.30 7.77
N PRO A 130 6.25 8.24 6.79
CA PRO A 130 5.18 9.19 6.52
C PRO A 130 3.94 8.48 5.98
N ILE A 131 2.78 8.74 6.60
CA ILE A 131 1.50 8.09 6.26
C ILE A 131 0.60 9.03 5.49
N GLU A 132 0.35 10.22 6.05
CA GLU A 132 -0.64 11.17 5.58
C GLU A 132 -0.16 12.59 5.78
N TYR A 133 -0.80 13.53 5.11
CA TYR A 133 -0.72 14.96 5.40
C TYR A 133 -2.11 15.59 5.34
N THR A 134 -2.32 16.65 6.10
CA THR A 134 -3.62 17.30 6.25
C THR A 134 -3.49 18.82 6.34
N PHE A 135 -4.62 19.52 6.21
CA PHE A 135 -4.72 20.96 6.43
C PHE A 135 -5.23 21.33 7.83
N PHE A 136 -5.32 20.35 8.72
CA PHE A 136 -5.75 20.50 10.12
C PHE A 136 -4.89 19.62 11.01
N ARG A 137 -4.86 19.91 12.31
CA ARG A 137 -4.26 19.02 13.31
C ARG A 137 -5.19 17.85 13.57
N PRO A 138 -4.84 16.63 13.17
CA PRO A 138 -5.73 15.48 13.28
C PRO A 138 -5.79 14.96 14.72
N GLN A 139 -6.98 14.54 15.16
CA GLN A 139 -7.26 13.93 16.46
C GLN A 139 -7.35 12.40 16.37
N GLN A 140 -7.71 11.86 15.23
CA GLN A 140 -7.98 10.44 14.98
C GLN A 140 -6.78 9.48 15.18
N TYR A 141 -5.54 9.99 15.22
CA TYR A 141 -4.35 9.15 15.23
C TYR A 141 -3.83 8.78 16.63
N GLY A 142 -4.28 9.44 17.69
CA GLY A 142 -3.81 9.19 19.05
C GLY A 142 -2.29 9.39 19.25
N GLU A 143 -1.80 8.99 20.43
CA GLU A 143 -0.40 9.26 20.85
C GLU A 143 0.66 8.41 20.13
N LYS A 144 0.27 7.32 19.49
CA LYS A 144 1.22 6.42 18.81
C LYS A 144 1.83 7.03 17.54
N TYR A 145 1.15 7.99 16.95
CA TYR A 145 1.57 8.65 15.73
C TYR A 145 2.19 10.00 16.02
N ARG A 146 3.22 10.35 15.25
CA ARG A 146 3.85 11.67 15.37
C ARG A 146 3.20 12.64 14.40
N ILE A 147 2.61 13.70 14.94
CA ILE A 147 2.02 14.79 14.17
C ILE A 147 3.03 15.94 14.20
N LYS A 148 3.42 16.39 13.01
CA LYS A 148 4.33 17.54 12.83
C LYS A 148 3.59 18.64 12.12
N GLU A 149 3.56 19.81 12.73
CA GLU A 149 3.09 21.06 12.13
C GLU A 149 4.22 21.72 11.32
N TRP A 150 3.85 22.37 10.24
CA TRP A 150 4.79 23.01 9.31
C TRP A 150 4.44 24.47 9.10
N PRO A 151 5.44 25.33 8.77
CA PRO A 151 5.21 26.76 8.58
C PRO A 151 4.41 27.09 7.32
N SER A 152 4.33 26.18 6.36
CA SER A 152 3.56 26.32 5.12
C SER A 152 3.23 24.98 4.49
N PHE A 153 2.21 24.95 3.62
CA PHE A 153 1.86 23.76 2.84
C PHE A 153 3.00 23.32 1.92
N ASN A 154 3.73 24.25 1.31
CA ASN A 154 4.87 23.92 0.46
C ASN A 154 5.96 23.20 1.24
N ALA A 155 6.36 23.71 2.40
CA ALA A 155 7.35 23.09 3.26
C ALA A 155 6.88 21.71 3.75
N MET A 156 5.60 21.56 4.06
CA MET A 156 5.00 20.29 4.46
C MET A 156 5.08 19.26 3.32
N LEU A 157 4.64 19.62 2.12
CA LEU A 157 4.64 18.71 0.97
C LEU A 157 6.06 18.32 0.58
N GLU A 158 6.99 19.26 0.53
CA GLU A 158 8.39 18.98 0.24
C GLU A 158 8.97 18.00 1.26
N GLY A 159 8.81 18.28 2.56
CA GLY A 159 9.30 17.40 3.61
C GLY A 159 8.65 16.03 3.63
N TYR A 160 7.33 15.95 3.42
CA TYR A 160 6.59 14.70 3.37
C TYR A 160 7.05 13.82 2.20
N TYR A 161 7.13 14.37 0.99
CA TYR A 161 7.52 13.59 -0.19
C TYR A 161 9.00 13.24 -0.20
N ALA A 162 9.89 14.11 0.31
CA ALA A 162 11.30 13.80 0.48
C ALA A 162 11.51 12.58 1.42
N GLU A 163 10.80 12.55 2.55
CA GLU A 163 10.91 11.43 3.48
C GLU A 163 10.23 10.16 2.94
N LYS A 164 9.12 10.29 2.23
CA LYS A 164 8.45 9.19 1.55
C LYS A 164 9.36 8.53 0.50
N ASP A 165 10.00 9.33 -0.34
CA ASP A 165 10.96 8.89 -1.35
C ASP A 165 12.16 8.16 -0.71
N ARG A 166 12.71 8.75 0.35
CA ARG A 166 13.80 8.15 1.12
C ARG A 166 13.43 6.78 1.67
N THR A 167 12.26 6.70 2.30
CA THR A 167 11.74 5.46 2.88
C THR A 167 11.50 4.40 1.80
N GLU A 168 10.97 4.79 0.64
CA GLU A 168 10.70 3.86 -0.46
C GLU A 168 11.97 3.34 -1.12
N ARG A 169 12.98 4.21 -1.30
CA ARG A 169 14.32 3.80 -1.78
C ARG A 169 15.01 2.83 -0.82
N LEU A 170 14.94 3.08 0.49
CA LEU A 170 15.48 2.18 1.50
C LEU A 170 14.77 0.82 1.47
N ARG A 171 13.44 0.81 1.36
CA ARG A 171 12.64 -0.40 1.27
C ARG A 171 12.98 -1.23 0.02
N THR A 172 13.13 -0.57 -1.13
CA THR A 172 13.48 -1.24 -2.38
C THR A 172 14.85 -1.89 -2.29
N LYS A 173 15.87 -1.14 -1.84
CA LYS A 173 17.22 -1.67 -1.63
C LYS A 173 17.24 -2.82 -0.61
N SER A 174 16.51 -2.69 0.50
CA SER A 174 16.38 -3.75 1.50
C SER A 174 15.75 -5.02 0.93
N LYS A 175 14.72 -4.90 0.09
CA LYS A 175 14.10 -6.06 -0.57
C LYS A 175 15.07 -6.78 -1.51
N GLU A 176 15.84 -6.05 -2.29
CA GLU A 176 16.84 -6.62 -3.21
C GLU A 176 17.93 -7.37 -2.44
N LEU A 177 18.43 -6.77 -1.35
CA LEU A 177 19.40 -7.40 -0.48
C LEU A 177 18.85 -8.66 0.17
N HIS A 178 17.63 -8.59 0.72
CA HIS A 178 16.97 -9.74 1.34
C HIS A 178 16.76 -10.88 0.35
N LYS A 179 16.36 -10.57 -0.89
CA LYS A 179 16.23 -11.56 -1.97
C LYS A 179 17.57 -12.20 -2.33
N ALA A 180 18.64 -11.40 -2.41
CA ALA A 180 19.97 -11.92 -2.70
C ALA A 180 20.45 -12.87 -1.60
N VAL A 181 20.34 -12.47 -0.32
CA VAL A 181 20.70 -13.31 0.83
C VAL A 181 19.86 -14.58 0.89
N HIS A 182 18.56 -14.49 0.68
CA HIS A 182 17.68 -15.66 0.65
C HIS A 182 18.07 -16.64 -0.46
N ASN A 183 18.35 -16.15 -1.66
CA ASN A 183 18.82 -17.00 -2.78
C ASN A 183 20.17 -17.67 -2.48
N MET A 184 21.07 -16.98 -1.81
CA MET A 184 22.36 -17.56 -1.37
C MET A 184 22.14 -18.65 -0.33
N TYR A 185 21.27 -18.42 0.64
CA TYR A 185 20.90 -19.41 1.66
C TYR A 185 20.29 -20.66 1.03
N GLU A 186 19.30 -20.51 0.15
CA GLU A 186 18.66 -21.63 -0.55
C GLU A 186 19.67 -22.46 -1.36
N ARG A 187 20.61 -21.79 -2.04
CA ARG A 187 21.71 -22.48 -2.76
C ARG A 187 22.61 -23.27 -1.81
N ALA A 188 22.95 -22.70 -0.66
CA ALA A 188 23.77 -23.36 0.34
C ALA A 188 23.08 -24.61 0.91
N VAL A 189 21.80 -24.51 1.23
CA VAL A 189 20.98 -25.63 1.74
C VAL A 189 20.91 -26.76 0.70
N ARG A 190 20.62 -26.46 -0.56
CA ARG A 190 20.58 -27.46 -1.64
C ARG A 190 21.96 -28.12 -1.84
N LYS A 191 23.03 -27.35 -1.78
CA LYS A 191 24.42 -27.90 -1.89
C LYS A 191 24.75 -28.80 -0.71
N GLN A 192 24.32 -28.44 0.49
CA GLN A 192 24.49 -29.26 1.68
C GLN A 192 23.73 -30.59 1.56
N ALA A 193 22.47 -30.57 1.14
CA ALA A 193 21.65 -31.75 0.93
C ALA A 193 22.27 -32.69 -0.10
N ALA A 194 22.70 -32.16 -1.28
CA ALA A 194 23.37 -32.95 -2.31
C ALA A 194 24.65 -33.62 -1.81
N ARG A 195 25.45 -32.90 -1.03
CA ARG A 195 26.67 -33.48 -0.45
C ARG A 195 26.37 -34.55 0.60
N GLN A 196 25.29 -34.42 1.36
CA GLN A 196 24.88 -35.46 2.30
C GLN A 196 24.42 -36.73 1.56
N GLU A 197 23.71 -36.58 0.46
CA GLU A 197 23.33 -37.72 -0.40
C GLU A 197 24.55 -38.38 -1.03
N GLU A 198 25.51 -37.61 -1.55
CA GLU A 198 26.78 -38.13 -2.08
C GLU A 198 27.58 -38.89 -1.00
N LEU A 199 27.63 -38.38 0.23
CA LEU A 199 28.31 -39.01 1.35
C LEU A 199 27.61 -40.33 1.72
N ALA A 200 26.28 -40.35 1.76
CA ALA A 200 25.53 -41.56 2.03
C ALA A 200 25.66 -42.62 0.91
N ALA A 201 25.77 -42.17 -0.34
CA ALA A 201 26.03 -43.04 -1.48
C ALA A 201 27.46 -43.61 -1.44
N SER A 202 28.47 -42.81 -1.05
CA SER A 202 29.84 -43.24 -0.87
C SER A 202 29.99 -44.37 0.16
N GLY A 203 29.27 -44.29 1.29
CA GLY A 203 29.23 -45.36 2.29
C GLY A 203 28.67 -46.69 1.75
N LYS A 204 27.73 -46.61 0.79
CA LYS A 204 27.26 -47.84 0.08
C LYS A 204 28.31 -48.34 -0.94
N SER A 205 29.05 -47.46 -1.55
CA SER A 205 30.09 -47.81 -2.51
C SER A 205 31.21 -48.65 -1.88
N GLU A 206 31.61 -48.37 -0.63
CA GLU A 206 32.59 -49.21 0.08
C GLU A 206 32.07 -50.64 0.31
N LYS A 207 30.82 -50.79 0.66
CA LYS A 207 30.23 -52.14 0.79
C LYS A 207 30.17 -52.86 -0.54
N LEU A 208 29.80 -52.18 -1.61
CA LEU A 208 29.81 -52.76 -2.96
C LEU A 208 31.20 -53.13 -3.43
N ARG A 209 32.20 -52.32 -3.09
CA ARG A 209 33.61 -52.63 -3.35
C ARG A 209 34.04 -53.91 -2.61
N LEU A 210 33.73 -54.01 -1.32
CA LEU A 210 34.00 -55.20 -0.52
C LEU A 210 33.34 -56.44 -1.11
N TYR A 211 32.07 -56.31 -1.53
CA TYR A 211 31.35 -57.42 -2.19
C TYR A 211 32.00 -57.80 -3.52
N GLY A 212 32.46 -56.81 -4.30
CA GLY A 212 33.19 -57.03 -5.55
C GLY A 212 34.51 -57.76 -5.33
N GLU A 213 35.26 -57.37 -4.29
CA GLU A 213 36.53 -58.03 -3.91
C GLU A 213 36.28 -59.47 -3.44
N LEU A 214 35.25 -59.70 -2.62
CA LEU A 214 34.85 -61.01 -2.16
C LEU A 214 34.40 -61.91 -3.32
N LEU A 215 33.57 -61.36 -4.24
CA LEU A 215 33.12 -62.07 -5.44
C LEU A 215 34.31 -62.42 -6.34
N SER A 216 35.25 -61.53 -6.54
CA SER A 216 36.43 -61.74 -7.37
C SER A 216 37.35 -62.80 -6.76
N ALA A 217 37.53 -62.82 -5.44
CA ALA A 217 38.33 -63.78 -4.71
C ALA A 217 37.68 -65.21 -4.77
N ASN A 218 36.39 -65.31 -4.89
CA ASN A 218 35.64 -66.57 -4.90
C ASN A 218 35.01 -66.89 -6.26
N LEU A 219 35.49 -66.27 -7.33
CA LEU A 219 34.92 -66.43 -8.68
C LEU A 219 34.87 -67.89 -9.15
N TYR A 220 35.77 -68.71 -8.66
CA TYR A 220 35.83 -70.14 -8.98
C TYR A 220 34.66 -70.95 -8.42
N LEU A 221 33.95 -70.42 -7.44
CA LEU A 221 32.74 -71.00 -6.88
C LEU A 221 31.46 -70.59 -7.65
N ALA A 222 31.57 -69.56 -8.48
CA ALA A 222 30.39 -69.00 -9.17
C ALA A 222 29.98 -69.87 -10.36
N GLN A 223 28.72 -70.35 -10.35
CA GLN A 223 28.15 -71.09 -11.46
C GLN A 223 26.99 -70.27 -12.07
N LYS A 224 26.77 -70.44 -13.37
CA LYS A 224 25.71 -69.75 -14.11
C LYS A 224 24.33 -70.09 -13.53
N GLY A 225 23.62 -69.10 -13.02
CA GLY A 225 22.30 -69.23 -12.42
C GLY A 225 22.23 -69.31 -10.90
N MET A 226 23.39 -69.21 -10.18
CA MET A 226 23.40 -69.07 -8.72
C MET A 226 22.79 -67.76 -8.29
N LYS A 227 21.95 -67.76 -7.23
CA LYS A 227 21.33 -66.58 -6.63
C LYS A 227 22.12 -65.99 -5.47
N SER A 228 23.12 -66.68 -4.94
CA SER A 228 24.01 -66.26 -3.86
C SER A 228 25.34 -67.03 -3.95
N ILE A 229 26.42 -66.37 -3.60
CA ILE A 229 27.71 -66.92 -3.31
C ILE A 229 28.07 -66.58 -1.87
#